data_2bd616dac591776b535dd622358c3bb5
#
_entry.id   2bd616dac591776b535dd622358c3bb5
#
_cell.length_a   1.000
_cell.length_b   1.000
_cell.length_c   1.000
_cell.angle_alpha   90.00
_cell.angle_beta   90.00
_cell.angle_gamma   90.00
#
_symmetry.space_group_name_H-M   'P 1'
#
loop_
_entity.id
_entity.type
_entity.pdbx_description
1 polymer ?
#
loop_
_entity_poly.entity_id
_entity_poly.type
_entity_poly.pdbx_seq_one_letter_code
_entity_poly.pdbx_strand_id
1 'polypeptide(L)'
;MRAVDVPGAFRLVVPGNVRALDPAPAMFEAMLAGWQQQQRSRLLARKTIEDRLSLVRRFALFTGTYPWEWSPEDVEAYFSHRLSGETPLAHSTVRGQQGDLQMFCAFVTDGRYGWASACQEAFGQFPVQVCHDWNTADHVAEFEGRPGRRALTYDELQALFDAADDRVEQARKRRRKGVLASWRDAVLVKQIYAYGTRRRETSMLDLPDLRHNARAKAYGRFGALEVRFGKASRGSPPKRRTVLTVPEVDWIVPVLEEWVSAVRGSFSPGAHPALWMSERCGRLGVRRIDEVFTEIRNHAGLPEELELHCLRHTYITHLIEFGYPERFVQEQVGHAYASTTALYTWVSDEYRNRLLEASLARRLERTGGTGRGPR
;
A
#
# COMPACT_ATOMS: atom_id res chain seq x y z
N MET A 1 17.22 -46.02 14.60
CA MET A 1 17.63 -44.65 14.31
C MET A 1 16.77 -43.71 15.17
N ARG A 2 17.39 -42.95 16.08
CA ARG A 2 16.70 -41.99 16.96
C ARG A 2 16.18 -40.83 16.12
N ALA A 3 14.94 -40.42 16.34
CA ALA A 3 14.42 -39.18 15.79
C ALA A 3 15.32 -38.03 16.24
N VAL A 4 15.82 -37.26 15.29
CA VAL A 4 16.62 -36.04 15.60
C VAL A 4 15.64 -35.03 16.18
N ASP A 5 15.76 -34.76 17.46
CA ASP A 5 14.99 -33.77 18.19
C ASP A 5 15.64 -32.39 17.91
N VAL A 6 15.17 -31.66 16.90
CA VAL A 6 15.67 -30.33 16.55
C VAL A 6 14.88 -29.31 17.37
N PRO A 7 15.51 -28.59 18.33
CA PRO A 7 14.84 -27.59 19.14
C PRO A 7 14.25 -26.49 18.26
N GLY A 8 12.94 -26.22 18.39
CA GLY A 8 12.25 -25.18 17.62
C GLY A 8 11.72 -25.62 16.24
N ALA A 9 12.03 -26.81 15.79
CA ALA A 9 11.35 -27.43 14.65
C ALA A 9 10.07 -28.12 15.12
N PHE A 10 9.01 -28.09 14.30
CA PHE A 10 7.89 -29.00 14.47
C PHE A 10 8.46 -30.43 14.49
N ARG A 11 8.13 -31.22 15.51
CA ARG A 11 8.42 -32.63 15.47
C ARG A 11 7.96 -33.20 14.15
N LEU A 12 8.90 -33.63 13.31
CA LEU A 12 8.59 -34.47 12.18
C LEU A 12 8.08 -35.80 12.77
N VAL A 13 6.76 -35.88 12.98
CA VAL A 13 6.12 -37.17 13.31
C VAL A 13 6.06 -37.94 12.02
N VAL A 14 7.20 -38.51 11.64
CA VAL A 14 7.23 -39.59 10.68
C VAL A 14 6.71 -40.81 11.46
N PRO A 15 5.54 -41.38 11.08
CA PRO A 15 5.14 -42.68 11.65
C PRO A 15 6.30 -43.64 11.47
N GLY A 16 6.70 -44.35 12.51
CA GLY A 16 7.97 -45.03 12.66
C GLY A 16 8.40 -46.09 11.62
N ASN A 17 7.69 -46.16 10.46
CA ASN A 17 7.98 -47.08 9.36
C ASN A 17 7.90 -46.46 7.96
N VAL A 18 7.72 -45.15 7.84
CA VAL A 18 7.75 -44.50 6.51
C VAL A 18 9.10 -43.76 6.38
N ARG A 19 10.08 -44.39 5.71
CA ARG A 19 11.21 -43.66 5.14
C ARG A 19 10.63 -42.71 4.09
N ALA A 20 10.80 -41.39 4.27
CA ALA A 20 10.58 -40.49 3.17
C ALA A 20 11.44 -40.96 1.98
N LEU A 21 10.84 -41.21 0.84
CA LEU A 21 11.53 -41.65 -0.39
C LEU A 21 12.58 -40.61 -0.81
N ASP A 22 12.36 -39.35 -0.43
CA ASP A 22 13.31 -38.25 -0.60
C ASP A 22 13.28 -37.37 0.69
N PRO A 23 14.36 -37.36 1.48
CA PRO A 23 14.42 -36.58 2.71
C PRO A 23 14.61 -35.07 2.48
N ALA A 24 15.12 -34.64 1.31
CA ALA A 24 15.45 -33.24 1.05
C ALA A 24 14.21 -32.33 0.97
N PRO A 25 13.16 -32.65 0.19
CA PRO A 25 11.92 -31.86 0.22
C PRO A 25 11.29 -31.78 1.61
N ALA A 26 11.32 -32.88 2.38
CA ALA A 26 10.73 -32.92 3.70
C ALA A 26 11.48 -32.00 4.69
N MET A 27 12.81 -31.96 4.63
CA MET A 27 13.66 -31.06 5.43
C MET A 27 13.39 -29.60 5.06
N PHE A 28 13.31 -29.29 3.77
CA PHE A 28 13.03 -27.95 3.30
C PHE A 28 11.65 -27.44 3.75
N GLU A 29 10.61 -28.26 3.60
CA GLU A 29 9.27 -27.87 4.08
C GLU A 29 9.24 -27.72 5.62
N ALA A 30 9.99 -28.50 6.36
CA ALA A 30 10.13 -28.34 7.81
C ALA A 30 10.82 -27.01 8.19
N MET A 31 11.86 -26.58 7.46
CA MET A 31 12.48 -25.27 7.62
C MET A 31 11.48 -24.14 7.36
N LEU A 32 10.70 -24.22 6.27
CA LEU A 32 9.68 -23.22 5.94
C LEU A 32 8.58 -23.17 7.01
N ALA A 33 8.14 -24.32 7.52
CA ALA A 33 7.16 -24.39 8.60
C ALA A 33 7.69 -23.78 9.90
N GLY A 34 8.95 -24.06 10.26
CA GLY A 34 9.63 -23.47 11.41
C GLY A 34 9.75 -21.95 11.30
N TRP A 35 10.16 -21.46 10.13
CA TRP A 35 10.23 -20.02 9.88
C TRP A 35 8.85 -19.34 9.89
N GLN A 36 7.82 -20.01 9.34
CA GLN A 36 6.45 -19.55 9.45
C GLN A 36 6.01 -19.37 10.90
N GLN A 37 6.32 -20.36 11.75
CA GLN A 37 6.00 -20.32 13.18
C GLN A 37 6.71 -19.18 13.90
N GLN A 38 8.01 -18.97 13.64
CA GLN A 38 8.77 -17.85 14.16
C GLN A 38 8.15 -16.50 13.77
N GLN A 39 7.74 -16.35 12.51
CA GLN A 39 7.11 -15.10 12.03
C GLN A 39 5.73 -14.89 12.66
N ARG A 40 4.95 -15.95 12.87
CA ARG A 40 3.66 -15.88 13.57
C ARG A 40 3.83 -15.44 15.03
N SER A 41 4.80 -15.97 15.75
CA SER A 41 5.09 -15.57 17.14
C SER A 41 5.49 -14.09 17.25
N ARG A 42 6.03 -13.50 16.18
CA ARG A 42 6.35 -12.08 16.06
C ARG A 42 5.17 -11.23 15.56
N LEU A 43 3.96 -11.81 15.49
CA LEU A 43 2.72 -11.15 15.05
C LEU A 43 2.79 -10.51 13.66
N LEU A 44 3.57 -11.09 12.74
CA LEU A 44 3.59 -10.62 11.36
C LEU A 44 2.25 -10.91 10.68
N ALA A 45 1.86 -10.03 9.74
CA ALA A 45 0.64 -10.23 8.98
C ALA A 45 0.73 -11.50 8.12
N ARG A 46 -0.38 -12.27 8.08
CA ARG A 46 -0.47 -13.53 7.32
C ARG A 46 0.04 -13.39 5.88
N LYS A 47 -0.39 -12.33 5.17
CA LYS A 47 0.04 -12.08 3.79
C LYS A 47 1.56 -11.88 3.69
N THR A 48 2.19 -11.15 4.62
CA THR A 48 3.64 -10.96 4.64
C THR A 48 4.37 -12.30 4.78
N ILE A 49 3.85 -13.17 5.65
CA ILE A 49 4.42 -14.51 5.84
C ILE A 49 4.29 -15.35 4.56
N GLU A 50 3.10 -15.35 3.94
CA GLU A 50 2.84 -16.07 2.69
C GLU A 50 3.73 -15.57 1.54
N ASP A 51 3.89 -14.26 1.39
CA ASP A 51 4.74 -13.64 0.36
C ASP A 51 6.22 -14.05 0.53
N ARG A 52 6.72 -14.07 1.77
CA ARG A 52 8.07 -14.50 2.13
C ARG A 52 8.32 -15.97 1.85
N LEU A 53 7.41 -16.84 2.29
CA LEU A 53 7.52 -18.28 2.01
C LEU A 53 7.47 -18.56 0.50
N SER A 54 6.61 -17.84 -0.22
CA SER A 54 6.52 -17.95 -1.67
C SER A 54 7.81 -17.51 -2.37
N LEU A 55 8.49 -16.47 -1.87
CA LEU A 55 9.79 -16.06 -2.38
C LEU A 55 10.83 -17.17 -2.24
N VAL A 56 10.97 -17.73 -1.03
CA VAL A 56 11.95 -18.78 -0.75
C VAL A 56 11.70 -20.02 -1.61
N ARG A 57 10.42 -20.43 -1.80
CA ARG A 57 10.08 -21.53 -2.71
C ARG A 57 10.42 -21.24 -4.17
N ARG A 58 10.18 -20.00 -4.65
CA ARG A 58 10.56 -19.61 -6.02
C ARG A 58 12.06 -19.59 -6.21
N PHE A 59 12.81 -19.17 -5.19
CA PHE A 59 14.26 -19.20 -5.22
C PHE A 59 14.78 -20.64 -5.31
N ALA A 60 14.32 -21.55 -4.44
CA ALA A 60 14.66 -22.97 -4.49
C ALA A 60 14.28 -23.62 -5.82
N LEU A 61 13.13 -23.27 -6.42
CA LEU A 61 12.74 -23.75 -7.74
C LEU A 61 13.66 -23.25 -8.85
N PHE A 62 14.13 -22.02 -8.77
CA PHE A 62 15.04 -21.42 -9.75
C PHE A 62 16.43 -22.06 -9.70
N THR A 63 16.97 -22.25 -8.50
CA THR A 63 18.30 -22.89 -8.31
C THR A 63 18.29 -24.38 -8.59
N GLY A 64 17.12 -25.04 -8.43
CA GLY A 64 16.99 -26.49 -8.45
C GLY A 64 17.63 -27.18 -7.25
N THR A 65 18.04 -26.44 -6.23
CA THR A 65 18.77 -26.88 -5.03
C THR A 65 18.07 -26.47 -3.74
N TYR A 66 18.58 -26.93 -2.62
CA TYR A 66 18.05 -26.66 -1.28
C TYR A 66 18.97 -25.76 -0.46
N PRO A 67 18.52 -25.18 0.68
CA PRO A 67 19.27 -24.19 1.44
C PRO A 67 20.69 -24.56 1.87
N TRP A 68 20.99 -25.85 1.99
CA TRP A 68 22.32 -26.36 2.34
C TRP A 68 23.29 -26.46 1.17
N GLU A 69 22.80 -26.19 -0.07
CA GLU A 69 23.56 -26.20 -1.31
C GLU A 69 23.66 -24.81 -1.94
N TRP A 70 22.89 -23.82 -1.44
CA TRP A 70 22.86 -22.48 -2.01
C TRP A 70 24.20 -21.76 -1.87
N SER A 71 24.50 -20.97 -2.87
CA SER A 71 25.69 -20.14 -2.96
C SER A 71 25.34 -18.66 -3.17
N PRO A 72 26.30 -17.73 -2.94
CA PRO A 72 26.11 -16.33 -3.30
C PRO A 72 25.81 -16.10 -4.77
N GLU A 73 26.41 -16.89 -5.67
CA GLU A 73 26.19 -16.85 -7.12
C GLU A 73 24.73 -17.14 -7.49
N ASP A 74 24.04 -18.01 -6.75
CA ASP A 74 22.62 -18.29 -6.95
C ASP A 74 21.76 -17.04 -6.71
N VAL A 75 22.11 -16.24 -5.69
CA VAL A 75 21.44 -14.97 -5.39
C VAL A 75 21.61 -13.99 -6.53
N GLU A 76 22.85 -13.84 -7.02
CA GLU A 76 23.18 -12.98 -8.15
C GLU A 76 22.45 -13.40 -9.43
N ALA A 77 22.49 -14.68 -9.76
CA ALA A 77 21.81 -15.23 -10.93
C ALA A 77 20.29 -15.04 -10.87
N TYR A 78 19.69 -15.34 -9.71
CA TYR A 78 18.24 -15.18 -9.53
C TYR A 78 17.79 -13.72 -9.71
N PHE A 79 18.44 -12.78 -9.05
CA PHE A 79 18.04 -11.38 -9.15
C PHE A 79 18.39 -10.75 -10.50
N SER A 80 19.52 -11.15 -11.14
CA SER A 80 19.81 -10.77 -12.51
C SER A 80 18.72 -11.25 -13.48
N HIS A 81 18.30 -12.50 -13.36
CA HIS A 81 17.19 -13.04 -14.16
C HIS A 81 15.89 -12.25 -13.93
N ARG A 82 15.58 -11.89 -12.68
CA ARG A 82 14.39 -11.11 -12.34
C ARG A 82 14.43 -9.67 -12.83
N LEU A 83 15.61 -9.11 -13.06
CA LEU A 83 15.80 -7.77 -13.60
C LEU A 83 15.81 -7.74 -15.13
N SER A 84 16.19 -8.84 -15.79
CA SER A 84 16.32 -8.94 -17.25
C SER A 84 15.05 -9.45 -17.95
N GLY A 85 14.00 -9.86 -17.21
CA GLY A 85 12.77 -10.41 -17.76
C GLY A 85 11.89 -9.36 -18.46
N GLU A 86 10.85 -9.80 -19.17
CA GLU A 86 9.88 -8.92 -19.86
C GLU A 86 9.23 -7.89 -18.92
N THR A 87 9.09 -8.21 -17.64
CA THR A 87 8.60 -7.30 -16.60
C THR A 87 9.63 -7.19 -15.47
N PRO A 88 10.64 -6.31 -15.63
CA PRO A 88 11.70 -6.14 -14.65
C PRO A 88 11.15 -5.72 -13.28
N LEU A 89 11.71 -6.26 -12.21
CA LEU A 89 11.34 -5.85 -10.86
C LEU A 89 11.84 -4.42 -10.57
N ALA A 90 11.03 -3.63 -9.89
CA ALA A 90 11.49 -2.36 -9.37
C ALA A 90 12.61 -2.56 -8.33
N HIS A 91 13.58 -1.65 -8.28
CA HIS A 91 14.72 -1.70 -7.35
C HIS A 91 14.31 -1.91 -5.88
N SER A 92 13.28 -1.21 -5.43
CA SER A 92 12.73 -1.37 -4.07
C SER A 92 12.16 -2.77 -3.81
N THR A 93 11.61 -3.42 -4.85
CA THR A 93 11.09 -4.79 -4.78
C THR A 93 12.24 -5.79 -4.70
N VAL A 94 13.29 -5.61 -5.51
CA VAL A 94 14.51 -6.44 -5.46
C VAL A 94 15.11 -6.38 -4.06
N ARG A 95 15.37 -5.19 -3.55
CA ARG A 95 15.92 -4.99 -2.20
C ARG A 95 15.03 -5.63 -1.11
N GLY A 96 13.71 -5.47 -1.22
CA GLY A 96 12.78 -6.09 -0.29
C GLY A 96 12.86 -7.62 -0.30
N GLN A 97 12.93 -8.22 -1.50
CA GLN A 97 13.04 -9.66 -1.66
C GLN A 97 14.42 -10.18 -1.20
N GLN A 98 15.51 -9.46 -1.49
CA GLN A 98 16.84 -9.80 -0.98
C GLN A 98 16.87 -9.80 0.56
N GLY A 99 16.29 -8.78 1.20
CA GLY A 99 16.16 -8.73 2.65
C GLY A 99 15.29 -9.85 3.24
N ASP A 100 14.23 -10.26 2.54
CA ASP A 100 13.41 -11.40 2.96
C ASP A 100 14.16 -12.74 2.84
N LEU A 101 14.95 -12.93 1.78
CA LEU A 101 15.81 -14.11 1.60
C LEU A 101 16.92 -14.13 2.65
N GLN A 102 17.58 -12.99 2.91
CA GLN A 102 18.58 -12.83 3.97
C GLN A 102 18.04 -13.23 5.35
N MET A 103 16.79 -12.82 5.65
CA MET A 103 16.14 -13.21 6.91
C MET A 103 15.86 -14.71 7.01
N PHE A 104 15.53 -15.38 5.89
CA PHE A 104 15.38 -16.83 5.88
C PHE A 104 16.72 -17.53 6.08
N CYS A 105 17.77 -17.12 5.37
CA CYS A 105 19.12 -17.67 5.57
C CYS A 105 19.60 -17.48 7.01
N ALA A 106 19.38 -16.30 7.59
CA ALA A 106 19.68 -16.05 8.99
C ALA A 106 18.91 -16.99 9.96
N PHE A 107 17.67 -17.35 9.63
CA PHE A 107 16.90 -18.31 10.42
C PHE A 107 17.46 -19.73 10.34
N VAL A 108 17.81 -20.23 9.15
CA VAL A 108 18.30 -21.60 8.98
C VAL A 108 19.75 -21.78 9.41
N THR A 109 20.53 -20.72 9.48
CA THR A 109 21.91 -20.71 9.97
C THR A 109 22.02 -20.48 11.48
N ASP A 110 20.94 -20.04 12.13
CA ASP A 110 20.95 -19.79 13.57
C ASP A 110 21.03 -21.11 14.35
N GLY A 111 22.15 -21.30 15.03
CA GLY A 111 22.44 -22.53 15.80
C GLY A 111 21.38 -22.89 16.84
N ARG A 112 20.57 -21.94 17.29
CA ARG A 112 19.47 -22.17 18.24
C ARG A 112 18.36 -23.06 17.69
N TYR A 113 18.20 -23.10 16.36
CA TYR A 113 17.18 -23.92 15.70
C TYR A 113 17.70 -25.29 15.25
N GLY A 114 19.04 -25.50 15.22
CA GLY A 114 19.66 -26.77 14.94
C GLY A 114 19.61 -27.25 13.48
N TRP A 115 19.14 -26.40 12.54
CA TRP A 115 19.00 -26.78 11.14
C TRP A 115 20.34 -27.15 10.48
N ALA A 116 21.38 -26.36 10.76
CA ALA A 116 22.73 -26.62 10.22
C ALA A 116 23.23 -28.02 10.58
N SER A 117 23.10 -28.40 11.85
CA SER A 117 23.50 -29.73 12.32
C SER A 117 22.68 -30.86 11.70
N ALA A 118 21.35 -30.65 11.61
CA ALA A 118 20.45 -31.63 11.00
C ALA A 118 20.75 -31.87 9.50
N CYS A 119 21.07 -30.80 8.76
CA CYS A 119 21.44 -30.90 7.33
C CYS A 119 22.83 -31.58 7.19
N GLN A 120 23.79 -31.21 8.02
CA GLN A 120 25.13 -31.83 8.02
C GLN A 120 25.05 -33.35 8.28
N GLU A 121 24.19 -33.78 9.20
CA GLU A 121 23.97 -35.20 9.48
C GLU A 121 23.24 -35.91 8.30
N ALA A 122 22.25 -35.28 7.69
CA ALA A 122 21.43 -35.90 6.69
C ALA A 122 22.04 -35.86 5.28
N PHE A 123 22.77 -34.81 4.92
CA PHE A 123 23.21 -34.52 3.55
C PHE A 123 24.71 -34.27 3.42
N GLY A 124 25.44 -34.17 4.52
CA GLY A 124 26.89 -33.83 4.52
C GLY A 124 27.19 -32.36 4.23
N GLN A 125 26.15 -31.53 4.15
CA GLN A 125 26.22 -30.10 3.88
C GLN A 125 25.35 -29.34 4.88
N PHE A 126 25.58 -28.05 5.04
CA PHE A 126 24.77 -27.20 5.93
C PHE A 126 24.48 -25.85 5.32
N PRO A 127 23.34 -25.24 5.64
CA PRO A 127 22.98 -23.93 5.12
C PRO A 127 23.94 -22.86 5.61
N VAL A 128 24.27 -21.91 4.72
CA VAL A 128 25.09 -20.73 4.99
C VAL A 128 24.31 -19.46 4.67
N GLN A 129 24.77 -18.32 5.17
CA GLN A 129 24.25 -17.04 4.72
C GLN A 129 24.79 -16.75 3.32
N VAL A 130 23.89 -16.58 2.34
CA VAL A 130 24.24 -16.34 0.94
C VAL A 130 23.95 -14.90 0.49
N CYS A 131 23.24 -14.11 1.33
CA CYS A 131 22.94 -12.71 1.04
C CYS A 131 23.84 -11.81 1.89
N HIS A 132 24.69 -11.03 1.24
CA HIS A 132 25.67 -10.15 1.85
C HIS A 132 25.55 -8.74 1.29
N ASP A 133 26.15 -7.73 1.93
CA ASP A 133 26.06 -6.34 1.50
C ASP A 133 26.65 -6.15 0.08
N TRP A 134 27.65 -6.94 -0.29
CA TRP A 134 28.29 -6.86 -1.61
C TRP A 134 27.50 -7.53 -2.76
N ASN A 135 26.49 -8.40 -2.46
CA ASN A 135 25.62 -9.03 -3.48
C ASN A 135 24.14 -8.69 -3.32
N THR A 136 23.83 -7.69 -2.50
CA THR A 136 22.47 -7.16 -2.31
C THR A 136 22.42 -5.68 -2.64
N ALA A 137 21.25 -5.21 -3.05
CA ALA A 137 21.07 -3.81 -3.45
C ALA A 137 21.11 -2.87 -2.24
N ASP A 138 21.94 -1.84 -2.31
CA ASP A 138 22.07 -0.81 -1.28
C ASP A 138 20.80 -0.03 -1.04
N HIS A 139 20.69 0.53 0.18
CA HIS A 139 19.68 1.51 0.50
C HIS A 139 20.10 2.86 -0.06
N VAL A 140 19.65 3.19 -1.27
CA VAL A 140 19.82 4.53 -1.82
C VAL A 140 18.88 5.46 -1.06
N ALA A 141 19.44 6.32 -0.19
CA ALA A 141 18.67 7.30 0.60
C ALA A 141 18.08 8.40 -0.30
N GLU A 142 18.77 8.75 -1.37
CA GLU A 142 18.38 9.69 -2.41
C GLU A 142 18.02 8.93 -3.69
N PHE A 143 16.82 8.36 -3.71
CA PHE A 143 16.31 7.74 -4.93
C PHE A 143 15.76 8.84 -5.84
N GLU A 144 16.53 9.26 -6.82
CA GLU A 144 16.06 10.05 -7.98
C GLU A 144 15.22 9.19 -8.97
N GLY A 145 14.54 8.18 -8.46
CA GLY A 145 13.56 7.46 -9.25
C GLY A 145 12.42 8.40 -9.58
N ARG A 146 12.09 8.53 -10.87
CA ARG A 146 10.77 9.07 -11.23
C ARG A 146 9.75 8.36 -10.36
N PRO A 147 9.00 9.06 -9.50
CA PRO A 147 7.95 8.41 -8.76
C PRO A 147 7.01 7.81 -9.82
N GLY A 148 6.95 6.49 -9.91
CA GLY A 148 6.03 5.81 -10.83
C GLY A 148 4.56 6.13 -10.51
N ARG A 149 4.34 7.05 -9.57
CA ARG A 149 3.05 7.51 -9.07
C ARG A 149 3.13 9.01 -8.86
N ARG A 150 2.69 9.77 -9.84
CA ARG A 150 2.52 11.23 -9.73
C ARG A 150 1.14 11.60 -9.18
N ALA A 151 1.00 12.82 -8.71
CA ALA A 151 -0.31 13.43 -8.50
C ALA A 151 -1.03 13.62 -9.85
N LEU A 152 -2.36 13.57 -9.85
CA LEU A 152 -3.16 14.04 -10.96
C LEU A 152 -3.08 15.57 -11.03
N THR A 153 -3.11 16.12 -12.23
CA THR A 153 -3.36 17.54 -12.42
C THR A 153 -4.80 17.88 -12.03
N TYR A 154 -5.12 19.17 -11.86
CA TYR A 154 -6.49 19.60 -11.58
C TYR A 154 -7.45 19.18 -12.69
N ASP A 155 -7.04 19.31 -13.96
CA ASP A 155 -7.84 18.92 -15.13
C ASP A 155 -8.06 17.40 -15.18
N GLU A 156 -7.02 16.61 -14.90
CA GLU A 156 -7.14 15.15 -14.83
C GLU A 156 -8.06 14.69 -13.68
N LEU A 157 -7.98 15.36 -12.53
CA LEU A 157 -8.86 15.08 -11.40
C LEU A 157 -10.31 15.42 -11.72
N GLN A 158 -10.56 16.58 -12.36
CA GLN A 158 -11.89 16.99 -12.79
C GLN A 158 -12.44 16.01 -13.84
N ALA A 159 -11.66 15.68 -14.87
CA ALA A 159 -12.05 14.70 -15.88
C ALA A 159 -12.39 13.32 -15.27
N LEU A 160 -11.64 12.89 -14.24
CA LEU A 160 -11.93 11.65 -13.52
C LEU A 160 -13.29 11.70 -12.80
N PHE A 161 -13.60 12.83 -12.15
CA PHE A 161 -14.88 13.01 -11.45
C PHE A 161 -16.05 13.13 -12.40
N ASP A 162 -15.89 13.88 -13.49
CA ASP A 162 -16.91 14.00 -14.53
C ASP A 162 -17.21 12.64 -15.17
N ALA A 163 -16.18 11.87 -15.49
CA ALA A 163 -16.35 10.51 -16.01
C ALA A 163 -17.04 9.56 -14.99
N ALA A 164 -16.79 9.74 -13.70
CA ALA A 164 -17.48 8.97 -12.67
C ALA A 164 -18.98 9.31 -12.63
N ASP A 165 -19.33 10.58 -12.70
CA ASP A 165 -20.72 11.06 -12.72
C ASP A 165 -21.44 10.70 -14.03
N ASP A 166 -20.77 10.82 -15.17
CA ASP A 166 -21.30 10.42 -16.48
C ASP A 166 -21.67 8.94 -16.52
N ARG A 167 -20.91 8.08 -15.87
CA ARG A 167 -21.24 6.65 -15.77
C ARG A 167 -22.58 6.44 -15.02
N VAL A 168 -22.84 7.22 -14.00
CA VAL A 168 -24.13 7.17 -13.27
C VAL A 168 -25.27 7.60 -14.19
N GLU A 169 -25.10 8.72 -14.87
CA GLU A 169 -26.13 9.24 -15.80
C GLU A 169 -26.39 8.30 -16.97
N GLN A 170 -25.35 7.72 -17.55
CA GLN A 170 -25.48 6.72 -18.63
C GLN A 170 -26.21 5.47 -18.15
N ALA A 171 -25.91 4.97 -16.94
CA ALA A 171 -26.59 3.82 -16.38
C ALA A 171 -28.08 4.13 -16.12
N ARG A 172 -28.40 5.33 -15.63
CA ARG A 172 -29.77 5.81 -15.41
C ARG A 172 -30.55 5.91 -16.76
N LYS A 173 -29.99 6.58 -17.75
CA LYS A 173 -30.63 6.78 -19.09
C LYS A 173 -30.91 5.44 -19.77
N ARG A 174 -29.99 4.48 -19.66
CA ARG A 174 -30.12 3.15 -20.27
C ARG A 174 -31.02 2.20 -19.49
N ARG A 175 -31.56 2.61 -18.33
CA ARG A 175 -32.33 1.76 -17.40
C ARG A 175 -31.67 0.41 -17.10
N ARG A 176 -30.35 0.37 -17.10
CA ARG A 176 -29.57 -0.86 -16.89
C ARG A 176 -29.40 -1.18 -15.41
N LYS A 177 -29.24 -2.47 -15.11
CA LYS A 177 -28.72 -2.93 -13.83
C LYS A 177 -27.35 -2.27 -13.62
N GLY A 178 -27.05 -1.81 -12.38
CA GLY A 178 -25.74 -1.22 -12.06
C GLY A 178 -25.75 0.27 -11.74
N VAL A 179 -26.89 0.98 -11.84
CA VAL A 179 -26.99 2.40 -11.45
C VAL A 179 -26.47 2.63 -10.03
N LEU A 180 -26.91 1.80 -9.08
CA LEU A 180 -26.46 1.88 -7.68
C LEU A 180 -24.96 1.66 -7.52
N ALA A 181 -24.43 0.67 -8.27
CA ALA A 181 -22.99 0.40 -8.27
C ALA A 181 -22.19 1.56 -8.83
N SER A 182 -22.62 2.13 -9.98
CA SER A 182 -21.98 3.30 -10.58
C SER A 182 -22.02 4.51 -9.63
N TRP A 183 -23.12 4.71 -8.92
CA TRP A 183 -23.24 5.80 -7.94
C TRP A 183 -22.28 5.60 -6.77
N ARG A 184 -22.27 4.38 -6.16
CA ARG A 184 -21.28 4.03 -5.15
C ARG A 184 -19.86 4.30 -5.62
N ASP A 185 -19.53 3.87 -6.83
CA ASP A 185 -18.20 3.96 -7.41
C ASP A 185 -17.77 5.41 -7.59
N ALA A 186 -18.67 6.30 -8.03
CA ALA A 186 -18.41 7.74 -8.15
C ALA A 186 -18.15 8.39 -6.78
N VAL A 187 -19.00 8.11 -5.79
CA VAL A 187 -18.81 8.65 -4.43
C VAL A 187 -17.52 8.11 -3.79
N LEU A 188 -17.21 6.83 -4.00
CA LEU A 188 -16.02 6.17 -3.46
C LEU A 188 -14.72 6.81 -3.96
N VAL A 189 -14.61 7.08 -5.27
CA VAL A 189 -13.41 7.71 -5.84
C VAL A 189 -13.24 9.13 -5.31
N LYS A 190 -14.34 9.91 -5.23
CA LYS A 190 -14.36 11.24 -4.64
C LYS A 190 -13.92 11.22 -3.16
N GLN A 191 -14.41 10.24 -2.38
CA GLN A 191 -14.03 10.08 -0.98
C GLN A 191 -12.55 9.71 -0.81
N ILE A 192 -11.99 8.85 -1.69
CA ILE A 192 -10.57 8.48 -1.63
C ILE A 192 -9.69 9.71 -1.81
N TYR A 193 -10.03 10.58 -2.75
CA TYR A 193 -9.33 11.85 -2.93
C TYR A 193 -9.53 12.77 -1.74
N ALA A 194 -10.77 13.05 -1.33
CA ALA A 194 -11.07 14.04 -0.31
C ALA A 194 -10.47 13.75 1.09
N TYR A 195 -10.15 12.49 1.39
CA TYR A 195 -9.56 12.08 2.66
C TYR A 195 -8.19 11.37 2.51
N GLY A 196 -7.68 11.25 1.31
CA GLY A 196 -6.39 10.62 1.04
C GLY A 196 -6.27 9.18 1.57
N THR A 197 -7.37 8.42 1.60
CA THR A 197 -7.39 7.06 2.17
C THR A 197 -6.71 6.05 1.25
N ARG A 198 -6.04 5.04 1.87
CA ARG A 198 -5.52 3.89 1.12
C ARG A 198 -6.64 2.93 0.78
N ARG A 199 -6.52 2.15 -0.29
CA ARG A 199 -7.57 1.21 -0.75
C ARG A 199 -8.09 0.28 0.35
N ARG A 200 -7.21 -0.26 1.21
CA ARG A 200 -7.63 -1.11 2.33
C ARG A 200 -8.34 -0.30 3.41
N GLU A 201 -7.85 0.88 3.71
CA GLU A 201 -8.49 1.81 4.64
C GLU A 201 -9.92 2.11 4.16
N THR A 202 -10.07 2.47 2.87
CA THR A 202 -11.38 2.73 2.23
C THR A 202 -12.31 1.52 2.33
N SER A 203 -11.85 0.33 1.96
CA SER A 203 -12.65 -0.90 2.07
C SER A 203 -13.15 -1.16 3.50
N MET A 204 -12.36 -0.81 4.50
CA MET A 204 -12.63 -1.10 5.92
C MET A 204 -13.41 0.00 6.63
N LEU A 205 -13.81 1.08 5.94
CA LEU A 205 -14.64 2.12 6.53
C LEU A 205 -16.04 1.60 6.89
N ASP A 206 -16.52 2.02 8.05
CA ASP A 206 -17.86 1.77 8.54
C ASP A 206 -18.61 3.10 8.75
N LEU A 207 -19.93 3.06 8.81
CA LEU A 207 -20.74 4.25 9.09
C LEU A 207 -20.33 5.00 10.38
N PRO A 208 -19.97 4.31 11.50
CA PRO A 208 -19.52 5.00 12.71
C PRO A 208 -18.16 5.70 12.57
N ASP A 209 -17.40 5.46 11.49
CA ASP A 209 -16.14 6.15 11.24
C ASP A 209 -16.32 7.59 10.74
N LEU A 210 -17.53 7.94 10.30
CA LEU A 210 -17.92 9.31 9.99
C LEU A 210 -18.21 10.04 11.30
N ARG A 211 -17.43 11.09 11.61
CA ARG A 211 -17.44 11.77 12.90
C ARG A 211 -17.77 13.25 12.79
N HIS A 212 -18.49 13.72 13.77
CA HIS A 212 -18.69 15.15 13.98
C HIS A 212 -17.38 15.82 14.42
N ASN A 213 -17.11 17.00 13.88
CA ASN A 213 -16.05 17.89 14.34
C ASN A 213 -16.68 19.11 15.02
N ALA A 214 -16.47 19.25 16.33
CA ALA A 214 -17.05 20.34 17.11
C ALA A 214 -16.61 21.74 16.62
N ARG A 215 -15.46 21.86 15.93
CA ARG A 215 -14.94 23.10 15.37
C ARG A 215 -15.43 23.39 13.94
N ALA A 216 -16.03 22.39 13.27
CA ALA A 216 -16.57 22.49 11.93
C ALA A 216 -18.02 22.00 11.89
N LYS A 217 -18.88 22.64 12.68
CA LYS A 217 -20.28 22.23 12.90
C LYS A 217 -21.09 22.17 11.59
N ALA A 218 -20.75 22.99 10.61
CA ALA A 218 -21.42 23.01 9.30
C ALA A 218 -21.31 21.69 8.55
N TYR A 219 -20.29 20.86 8.84
CA TYR A 219 -20.09 19.57 8.19
C TYR A 219 -20.83 18.41 8.85
N GLY A 220 -21.62 18.67 9.90
CA GLY A 220 -22.39 17.66 10.61
C GLY A 220 -21.55 16.44 11.00
N ARG A 221 -22.05 15.24 10.69
CA ARG A 221 -21.34 13.98 10.94
C ARG A 221 -20.19 13.68 9.97
N PHE A 222 -19.89 14.56 9.03
CA PHE A 222 -18.86 14.38 8.02
C PHE A 222 -17.66 15.32 8.23
N GLY A 223 -17.57 15.96 9.41
CA GLY A 223 -16.48 16.87 9.74
C GLY A 223 -15.13 16.18 9.99
N ALA A 224 -15.14 14.87 10.18
CA ALA A 224 -13.93 14.06 10.33
C ALA A 224 -14.20 12.60 9.94
N LEU A 225 -13.15 11.91 9.48
CA LEU A 225 -13.15 10.49 9.17
C LEU A 225 -12.16 9.75 10.06
N GLU A 226 -12.62 8.75 10.82
CA GLU A 226 -11.75 7.90 11.64
C GLU A 226 -11.23 6.72 10.83
N VAL A 227 -9.92 6.68 10.56
CA VAL A 227 -9.26 5.58 9.87
C VAL A 227 -8.68 4.61 10.90
N ARG A 228 -9.33 3.47 11.10
CA ARG A 228 -8.98 2.46 12.11
C ARG A 228 -7.96 1.42 11.62
N PHE A 229 -7.87 1.19 10.33
CA PHE A 229 -7.09 0.10 9.72
C PHE A 229 -5.92 0.61 8.88
N GLY A 230 -5.12 1.52 9.45
CA GLY A 230 -3.88 1.98 8.83
C GLY A 230 -2.85 0.86 8.65
N LYS A 231 -1.73 1.15 7.98
CA LYS A 231 -0.64 0.19 7.79
C LYS A 231 -0.03 -0.17 9.15
N ALA A 232 -0.09 -1.44 9.53
CA ALA A 232 0.66 -1.98 10.66
C ALA A 232 2.15 -2.07 10.31
N SER A 233 3.04 -1.88 11.28
CA SER A 233 4.48 -2.06 11.10
C SER A 233 5.04 -2.88 12.24
N ARG A 234 5.96 -3.81 11.94
CA ARG A 234 6.73 -4.59 12.92
C ARG A 234 5.87 -5.29 13.99
N GLY A 235 4.73 -5.90 13.59
CA GLY A 235 3.84 -6.58 14.55
C GLY A 235 2.96 -5.66 15.41
N SER A 236 3.06 -4.33 15.24
CA SER A 236 2.18 -3.39 15.93
C SER A 236 0.76 -3.44 15.35
N PRO A 237 -0.28 -3.16 16.16
CA PRO A 237 -1.62 -3.02 15.65
C PRO A 237 -1.70 -1.89 14.60
N PRO A 238 -2.73 -1.90 13.71
CA PRO A 238 -2.93 -0.85 12.74
C PRO A 238 -2.99 0.53 13.42
N LYS A 239 -2.21 1.50 12.92
CA LYS A 239 -2.27 2.87 13.42
C LYS A 239 -3.62 3.47 13.09
N ARG A 240 -4.26 4.05 14.10
CA ARG A 240 -5.48 4.84 13.95
C ARG A 240 -5.12 6.29 13.70
N ARG A 241 -5.95 6.98 12.92
CA ARG A 241 -5.86 8.42 12.74
C ARG A 241 -7.23 9.01 12.45
N THR A 242 -7.38 10.28 12.74
CA THR A 242 -8.54 11.06 12.34
C THR A 242 -8.13 11.97 11.19
N VAL A 243 -8.88 11.92 10.08
CA VAL A 243 -8.71 12.80 8.93
C VAL A 243 -9.79 13.86 9.01
N LEU A 244 -9.40 15.13 9.10
CA LEU A 244 -10.36 16.24 9.16
C LEU A 244 -10.82 16.62 7.75
N THR A 245 -12.09 16.94 7.59
CA THR A 245 -12.60 17.56 6.38
C THR A 245 -12.10 19.01 6.34
N VAL A 246 -11.35 19.35 5.30
CA VAL A 246 -10.84 20.70 5.09
C VAL A 246 -11.74 21.49 4.15
N PRO A 247 -11.77 22.85 4.25
CA PRO A 247 -12.68 23.68 3.45
C PRO A 247 -12.57 23.46 1.93
N GLU A 248 -11.38 23.23 1.42
CA GLU A 248 -11.11 23.07 -0.01
C GLU A 248 -11.71 21.79 -0.61
N VAL A 249 -12.11 20.85 0.25
CA VAL A 249 -12.78 19.59 -0.16
C VAL A 249 -14.12 19.39 0.54
N ASP A 250 -14.73 20.44 1.10
CA ASP A 250 -16.00 20.34 1.82
C ASP A 250 -17.19 19.95 0.95
N TRP A 251 -17.06 20.10 -0.38
CA TRP A 251 -18.02 19.58 -1.37
C TRP A 251 -18.29 18.08 -1.21
N ILE A 252 -17.39 17.33 -0.55
CA ILE A 252 -17.60 15.90 -0.26
C ILE A 252 -18.71 15.66 0.78
N VAL A 253 -19.02 16.65 1.62
CA VAL A 253 -20.01 16.53 2.69
C VAL A 253 -21.40 16.20 2.15
N PRO A 254 -22.00 17.01 1.25
CA PRO A 254 -23.30 16.68 0.67
C PRO A 254 -23.28 15.38 -0.14
N VAL A 255 -22.18 15.05 -0.81
CA VAL A 255 -22.02 13.81 -1.57
C VAL A 255 -22.07 12.57 -0.64
N LEU A 256 -21.40 12.63 0.50
CA LEU A 256 -21.47 11.55 1.51
C LEU A 256 -22.80 11.50 2.21
N GLU A 257 -23.42 12.64 2.46
CA GLU A 257 -24.75 12.72 3.08
C GLU A 257 -25.80 12.04 2.20
N GLU A 258 -25.82 12.35 0.91
CA GLU A 258 -26.69 11.71 -0.07
C GLU A 258 -26.43 10.20 -0.16
N TRP A 259 -25.15 9.80 -0.23
CA TRP A 259 -24.80 8.39 -0.24
C TRP A 259 -25.33 7.64 0.98
N VAL A 260 -25.12 8.16 2.18
CA VAL A 260 -25.49 7.49 3.42
C VAL A 260 -27.00 7.47 3.65
N SER A 261 -27.69 8.57 3.33
CA SER A 261 -29.11 8.72 3.64
C SER A 261 -30.03 8.16 2.56
N ALA A 262 -29.66 8.29 1.28
CA ALA A 262 -30.55 7.97 0.16
C ALA A 262 -30.14 6.72 -0.63
N VAL A 263 -28.85 6.47 -0.81
CA VAL A 263 -28.40 5.46 -1.79
C VAL A 263 -27.95 4.16 -1.15
N ARG A 264 -27.16 4.23 -0.06
CA ARG A 264 -26.58 3.04 0.57
C ARG A 264 -27.65 2.03 1.03
N GLY A 265 -28.80 2.50 1.48
CA GLY A 265 -29.91 1.64 1.92
C GLY A 265 -30.43 0.72 0.81
N SER A 266 -30.33 1.16 -0.46
CA SER A 266 -30.79 0.38 -1.63
C SER A 266 -29.91 -0.86 -1.93
N PHE A 267 -28.76 -1.02 -1.27
CA PHE A 267 -27.94 -2.25 -1.31
C PHE A 267 -28.43 -3.31 -0.31
N SER A 268 -29.54 -3.08 0.38
CA SER A 268 -30.07 -4.01 1.40
C SER A 268 -29.03 -4.42 2.45
N PRO A 269 -28.36 -3.46 3.10
CA PRO A 269 -27.22 -3.75 3.99
C PRO A 269 -27.64 -4.48 5.29
N GLY A 270 -28.91 -4.51 5.66
CA GLY A 270 -29.36 -4.98 6.96
C GLY A 270 -28.61 -4.25 8.10
N ALA A 271 -28.06 -5.00 9.05
CA ALA A 271 -27.23 -4.47 10.13
C ALA A 271 -25.74 -4.32 9.76
N HIS A 272 -25.35 -4.53 8.50
CA HIS A 272 -23.94 -4.49 8.09
C HIS A 272 -23.39 -3.06 8.21
N PRO A 273 -22.30 -2.82 8.98
CA PRO A 273 -21.82 -1.48 9.28
C PRO A 273 -21.04 -0.81 8.12
N ALA A 274 -20.56 -1.57 7.11
CA ALA A 274 -19.68 -1.06 6.08
C ALA A 274 -20.24 0.19 5.38
N LEU A 275 -19.40 1.20 5.21
CA LEU A 275 -19.74 2.39 4.43
C LEU A 275 -19.95 2.01 2.95
N TRP A 276 -19.08 1.17 2.41
CA TRP A 276 -19.10 0.75 1.00
C TRP A 276 -19.67 -0.67 0.87
N MET A 277 -20.86 -0.75 0.31
CA MET A 277 -21.58 -2.01 0.11
C MET A 277 -21.32 -2.59 -1.29
N SER A 278 -21.21 -3.89 -1.37
CA SER A 278 -21.21 -4.63 -2.63
C SER A 278 -22.64 -5.03 -3.01
N GLU A 279 -22.86 -5.41 -4.27
CA GLU A 279 -24.15 -5.91 -4.78
C GLU A 279 -24.55 -7.27 -4.17
N ARG A 280 -23.65 -7.88 -3.38
CA ARG A 280 -23.88 -9.11 -2.60
C ARG A 280 -24.18 -8.82 -1.14
N CYS A 281 -24.67 -7.63 -0.83
CA CYS A 281 -25.03 -7.17 0.51
C CYS A 281 -23.91 -7.27 1.56
N GLY A 282 -22.64 -7.32 1.12
CA GLY A 282 -21.44 -7.36 1.98
C GLY A 282 -20.56 -6.14 1.78
N ARG A 283 -19.44 -6.12 2.46
CA ARG A 283 -18.39 -5.10 2.31
C ARG A 283 -17.76 -5.16 0.92
N LEU A 284 -17.51 -4.00 0.32
CA LEU A 284 -16.79 -3.90 -0.94
C LEU A 284 -15.33 -4.37 -0.79
N GLY A 285 -14.93 -5.33 -1.62
CA GLY A 285 -13.60 -5.91 -1.57
C GLY A 285 -12.51 -4.96 -2.09
N VAL A 286 -11.30 -5.10 -1.57
CA VAL A 286 -10.14 -4.26 -1.91
C VAL A 286 -9.83 -4.29 -3.41
N ARG A 287 -9.90 -5.47 -4.04
CA ARG A 287 -9.68 -5.64 -5.49
C ARG A 287 -10.70 -4.84 -6.32
N ARG A 288 -11.97 -4.87 -5.92
CA ARG A 288 -13.02 -4.13 -6.63
C ARG A 288 -12.79 -2.63 -6.59
N ILE A 289 -12.19 -2.09 -5.53
CA ILE A 289 -11.83 -0.66 -5.46
C ILE A 289 -10.78 -0.28 -6.51
N ASP A 290 -9.77 -1.12 -6.73
CA ASP A 290 -8.78 -0.90 -7.81
C ASP A 290 -9.45 -0.97 -9.20
N GLU A 291 -10.33 -1.96 -9.41
CA GLU A 291 -11.08 -2.13 -10.66
C GLU A 291 -11.96 -0.91 -10.95
N VAL A 292 -12.67 -0.40 -9.94
CA VAL A 292 -13.50 0.82 -10.05
C VAL A 292 -12.69 2.01 -10.54
N PHE A 293 -11.54 2.26 -9.94
CA PHE A 293 -10.68 3.36 -10.37
C PHE A 293 -10.23 3.17 -11.83
N THR A 294 -9.78 1.96 -12.18
CA THR A 294 -9.32 1.64 -13.54
C THR A 294 -10.45 1.85 -14.58
N GLU A 295 -11.66 1.40 -14.26
CA GLU A 295 -12.82 1.58 -15.15
C GLU A 295 -13.15 3.07 -15.35
N ILE A 296 -13.15 3.89 -14.30
CA ILE A 296 -13.42 5.33 -14.38
C ILE A 296 -12.29 6.04 -15.12
N ARG A 297 -11.02 5.75 -14.80
CA ARG A 297 -9.83 6.28 -15.47
C ARG A 297 -9.89 6.03 -16.99
N ASN A 298 -10.20 4.80 -17.39
CA ASN A 298 -10.31 4.44 -18.81
C ASN A 298 -11.49 5.16 -19.48
N HIS A 299 -12.60 5.34 -18.77
CA HIS A 299 -13.75 6.09 -19.27
C HIS A 299 -13.44 7.59 -19.46
N ALA A 300 -12.59 8.14 -18.59
CA ALA A 300 -12.08 9.51 -18.69
C ALA A 300 -11.00 9.69 -19.77
N GLY A 301 -10.51 8.62 -20.39
CA GLY A 301 -9.38 8.67 -21.33
C GLY A 301 -8.05 9.08 -20.71
N LEU A 302 -7.90 8.88 -19.41
CA LEU A 302 -6.68 9.26 -18.67
C LEU A 302 -5.57 8.22 -18.83
N PRO A 303 -4.29 8.63 -18.68
CA PRO A 303 -3.13 7.78 -18.83
C PRO A 303 -3.15 6.50 -17.98
N GLU A 304 -2.67 5.38 -18.55
CA GLU A 304 -2.69 4.07 -17.90
C GLU A 304 -1.80 3.97 -16.67
N GLU A 305 -0.74 4.78 -16.59
CA GLU A 305 0.14 4.85 -15.45
C GLU A 305 -0.50 5.43 -14.18
N LEU A 306 -1.66 6.08 -14.30
CA LEU A 306 -2.41 6.57 -13.15
C LEU A 306 -3.10 5.40 -12.45
N GLU A 307 -2.69 5.12 -11.23
CA GLU A 307 -3.24 4.12 -10.34
C GLU A 307 -4.11 4.76 -9.24
N LEU A 308 -4.94 3.97 -8.58
CA LEU A 308 -5.75 4.41 -7.44
C LEU A 308 -4.95 5.21 -6.38
N HIS A 309 -3.70 4.81 -6.14
CA HIS A 309 -2.85 5.48 -5.16
C HIS A 309 -2.46 6.90 -5.54
N CYS A 310 -2.54 7.23 -6.83
CA CYS A 310 -2.32 8.60 -7.33
C CYS A 310 -3.33 9.59 -6.74
N LEU A 311 -4.57 9.18 -6.45
CA LEU A 311 -5.55 10.05 -5.75
C LEU A 311 -5.06 10.49 -4.37
N ARG A 312 -4.42 9.60 -3.63
CA ARG A 312 -3.83 9.97 -2.35
C ARG A 312 -2.61 10.88 -2.52
N HIS A 313 -1.79 10.66 -3.55
CA HIS A 313 -0.71 11.57 -3.91
C HIS A 313 -1.27 12.96 -4.22
N THR A 314 -2.33 13.03 -5.02
CA THR A 314 -3.03 14.26 -5.36
C THR A 314 -3.54 14.99 -4.12
N TYR A 315 -4.18 14.29 -3.18
CA TYR A 315 -4.62 14.87 -1.90
C TYR A 315 -3.47 15.49 -1.11
N ILE A 316 -2.33 14.78 -1.01
CA ILE A 316 -1.15 15.28 -0.28
C ILE A 316 -0.59 16.53 -0.95
N THR A 317 -0.41 16.48 -2.28
CA THR A 317 0.11 17.60 -3.06
C THR A 317 -0.79 18.82 -2.93
N HIS A 318 -2.11 18.65 -3.10
CA HIS A 318 -3.07 19.73 -2.97
C HIS A 318 -3.12 20.34 -1.57
N LEU A 319 -3.03 19.55 -0.50
CA LEU A 319 -2.93 20.09 0.86
C LEU A 319 -1.69 20.99 1.04
N ILE A 320 -0.56 20.59 0.46
CA ILE A 320 0.66 21.42 0.46
C ILE A 320 0.43 22.70 -0.36
N GLU A 321 -0.18 22.58 -1.52
CA GLU A 321 -0.50 23.70 -2.40
C GLU A 321 -1.53 24.68 -1.81
N PHE A 322 -2.43 24.20 -0.96
CA PHE A 322 -3.36 25.01 -0.16
C PHE A 322 -2.66 25.70 1.03
N GLY A 323 -1.39 25.38 1.28
CA GLY A 323 -0.59 26.02 2.32
C GLY A 323 -0.67 25.35 3.69
N TYR A 324 -1.20 24.13 3.77
CA TYR A 324 -1.19 23.41 5.04
C TYR A 324 0.22 23.01 5.46
N PRO A 325 0.57 23.17 6.75
CA PRO A 325 1.87 22.77 7.26
C PRO A 325 2.13 21.26 7.03
N GLU A 326 3.37 20.91 6.71
CA GLU A 326 3.77 19.51 6.45
C GLU A 326 3.35 18.55 7.57
N ARG A 327 3.47 18.97 8.82
CA ARG A 327 3.04 18.17 9.97
C ARG A 327 1.54 17.86 9.94
N PHE A 328 0.70 18.85 9.58
CA PHE A 328 -0.73 18.63 9.42
C PHE A 328 -0.99 17.60 8.34
N VAL A 329 -0.33 17.73 7.17
CA VAL A 329 -0.45 16.78 6.07
C VAL A 329 -0.03 15.38 6.50
N GLN A 330 1.07 15.24 7.24
CA GLN A 330 1.54 13.95 7.77
C GLN A 330 0.50 13.29 8.68
N GLU A 331 -0.12 14.05 9.57
CA GLU A 331 -1.15 13.57 10.50
C GLU A 331 -2.41 13.13 9.73
N GLN A 332 -2.87 13.94 8.75
CA GLN A 332 -4.00 13.62 7.88
C GLN A 332 -3.80 12.28 7.16
N VAL A 333 -2.62 12.06 6.60
CA VAL A 333 -2.37 10.85 5.80
C VAL A 333 -1.76 9.69 6.61
N GLY A 334 -1.32 9.92 7.84
CA GLY A 334 -0.72 8.90 8.70
C GLY A 334 0.60 8.38 8.16
N HIS A 335 1.52 9.28 7.79
CA HIS A 335 2.90 8.95 7.49
C HIS A 335 3.68 8.76 8.81
N ALA A 336 4.42 7.65 8.91
CA ALA A 336 5.19 7.34 10.11
C ALA A 336 6.51 8.13 10.18
N TYR A 337 7.00 8.59 9.02
CA TYR A 337 8.29 9.27 8.87
C TYR A 337 8.14 10.50 7.99
N ALA A 338 8.82 11.59 8.36
CA ALA A 338 8.86 12.83 7.60
C ALA A 338 9.41 12.64 6.18
N SER A 339 10.41 11.76 6.01
CA SER A 339 10.96 11.37 4.71
C SER A 339 9.91 10.86 3.71
N THR A 340 8.82 10.27 4.20
CA THR A 340 7.73 9.82 3.31
C THR A 340 6.90 11.00 2.78
N THR A 341 6.79 12.09 3.53
CA THR A 341 6.11 13.33 3.07
C THR A 341 7.07 14.18 2.24
N ALA A 342 8.35 14.21 2.55
CA ALA A 342 9.37 14.90 1.76
C ALA A 342 9.46 14.38 0.31
N LEU A 343 9.10 13.11 0.05
CA LEU A 343 8.95 12.58 -1.31
C LEU A 343 7.82 13.25 -2.12
N TYR A 344 6.92 13.98 -1.47
CA TYR A 344 5.80 14.70 -2.10
C TYR A 344 6.05 16.21 -2.22
N THR A 345 7.23 16.69 -1.90
CA THR A 345 7.63 18.11 -2.10
C THR A 345 7.78 18.49 -3.57
N TRP A 346 7.51 17.59 -4.49
CA TRP A 346 7.29 17.89 -5.90
C TRP A 346 5.90 18.52 -6.07
N VAL A 347 5.81 19.77 -5.67
CA VAL A 347 4.68 20.64 -5.99
C VAL A 347 4.57 20.79 -7.51
N SER A 348 3.36 20.89 -8.03
CA SER A 348 3.11 21.04 -9.46
C SER A 348 3.86 22.27 -10.02
N ASP A 349 4.24 22.23 -11.29
CA ASP A 349 4.86 23.38 -11.96
C ASP A 349 3.90 24.59 -11.94
N GLU A 350 2.60 24.35 -11.98
CA GLU A 350 1.58 25.38 -11.85
C GLU A 350 1.61 26.07 -10.48
N TYR A 351 1.79 25.32 -9.38
CA TYR A 351 1.94 25.90 -8.06
C TYR A 351 3.24 26.72 -7.94
N ARG A 352 4.36 26.23 -8.50
CA ARG A 352 5.63 26.95 -8.55
C ARG A 352 5.48 28.27 -9.30
N ASN A 353 4.79 28.23 -10.46
CA ASN A 353 4.54 29.42 -11.25
C ASN A 353 3.66 30.42 -10.50
N ARG A 354 2.58 29.98 -9.84
CA ARG A 354 1.73 30.84 -8.98
C ARG A 354 2.52 31.49 -7.84
N LEU A 355 3.39 30.73 -7.17
CA LEU A 355 4.27 31.28 -6.12
C LEU A 355 5.24 32.34 -6.69
N LEU A 356 5.83 32.05 -7.85
CA LEU A 356 6.72 32.98 -8.53
C LEU A 356 5.98 34.26 -8.94
N GLU A 357 4.80 34.16 -9.56
CA GLU A 357 3.96 35.29 -9.93
C GLU A 357 3.55 36.12 -8.72
N ALA A 358 3.10 35.50 -7.64
CA ALA A 358 2.78 36.19 -6.40
C ALA A 358 4.01 36.87 -5.75
N SER A 359 5.20 36.29 -5.90
CA SER A 359 6.45 36.88 -5.44
C SER A 359 6.88 38.08 -6.30
N LEU A 360 6.71 37.96 -7.61
CA LEU A 360 6.98 39.05 -8.57
C LEU A 360 6.02 40.22 -8.37
N ALA A 361 4.73 39.97 -8.19
CA ALA A 361 3.73 41.01 -7.90
C ALA A 361 4.09 41.80 -6.62
N ARG A 362 4.40 41.09 -5.54
CA ARG A 362 4.85 41.72 -4.27
C ARG A 362 6.12 42.55 -4.43
N ARG A 363 7.06 42.18 -5.30
CA ARG A 363 8.28 42.90 -5.59
C ARG A 363 7.99 44.16 -6.38
N LEU A 364 7.11 44.12 -7.37
CA LEU A 364 6.68 45.25 -8.20
C LEU A 364 5.94 46.29 -7.34
N GLU A 365 5.08 45.88 -6.40
CA GLU A 365 4.41 46.77 -5.46
C GLU A 365 5.40 47.52 -4.55
N ARG A 366 6.46 46.82 -4.11
CA ARG A 366 7.53 47.41 -3.30
C ARG A 366 8.41 48.39 -4.08
N THR A 367 8.66 48.14 -5.35
CA THR A 367 9.46 49.01 -6.23
C THR A 367 8.68 50.17 -6.80
N GLY A 368 7.36 50.02 -7.00
CA GLY A 368 6.45 51.08 -7.46
C GLY A 368 6.10 52.12 -6.39
N GLY A 369 6.30 51.79 -5.10
CA GLY A 369 6.01 52.68 -3.96
C GLY A 369 7.09 53.70 -3.62
N THR A 370 8.27 53.67 -4.22
CA THR A 370 9.40 54.58 -3.91
C THR A 370 9.51 55.83 -4.81
N GLY A 371 8.46 56.14 -5.58
CA GLY A 371 8.46 57.23 -6.54
C GLY A 371 7.65 58.47 -6.16
N ARG A 372 7.51 58.82 -4.86
CA ARG A 372 7.06 60.17 -4.44
C ARG A 372 7.99 60.69 -3.37
N GLY A 373 9.04 61.37 -3.82
CA GLY A 373 9.83 62.28 -2.98
C GLY A 373 9.02 63.55 -2.63
N PRO A 374 9.29 64.15 -1.46
CA PRO A 374 8.58 65.33 -1.01
C PRO A 374 8.97 66.57 -1.83
N ARG A 375 7.96 67.31 -2.21
CA ARG A 375 8.12 68.73 -2.60
C ARG A 375 7.87 69.58 -1.37
#